data_399981c02ac40011239248d121e68fc9
#
_entry.id   399981c02ac40011239248d121e68fc9
#
_cell.length_a   1.000
_cell.length_b   1.000
_cell.length_c   1.000
_cell.angle_alpha   90.00
_cell.angle_beta   90.00
_cell.angle_gamma   90.00
#
_symmetry.space_group_name_H-M   'P 1'
#
loop_
_entity.id
_entity.type
_entity.pdbx_description
1 polymer ?
#
loop_
_entity_poly.entity_id
_entity_poly.type
_entity_poly.pdbx_seq_one_letter_code
_entity_poly.pdbx_strand_id
1 'polypeptide(L)'
;MLMKYYATRLERLVNNMSNLTKKLLNLGLRKNRIRAKISGTTERPRLTVSISNKHVSAQIIDDTKGATLVASTTVGTKQTGTITEQAAFVGADIAKKAKKAKINAVVFDRNGRLYAGRLSAFAEAARKEGLGF
;
A
#
# COMPACT_ATOMS: atom_id res chain seq x y z
N MET A 1 19.42 31.72 4.36
CA MET A 1 19.35 31.81 5.83
C MET A 1 18.09 31.20 6.44
N LEU A 2 16.91 31.53 5.93
CA LEU A 2 15.64 30.98 6.47
C LEU A 2 15.54 29.46 6.35
N MET A 3 15.99 28.85 5.26
CA MET A 3 15.96 27.40 5.06
C MET A 3 16.79 26.64 6.09
N LYS A 4 17.98 27.13 6.46
CA LYS A 4 18.81 26.52 7.52
C LYS A 4 18.14 26.58 8.88
N TYR A 5 17.47 27.69 9.18
CA TYR A 5 16.75 27.87 10.44
C TYR A 5 15.59 26.90 10.57
N TYR A 6 14.77 26.73 9.53
CA TYR A 6 13.66 25.79 9.52
C TYR A 6 14.12 24.34 9.60
N ALA A 7 15.19 23.98 8.88
CA ALA A 7 15.78 22.65 8.94
C ALA A 7 16.25 22.30 10.35
N THR A 8 16.96 23.22 11.02
CA THR A 8 17.44 23.03 12.40
C THR A 8 16.28 22.90 13.38
N ARG A 9 15.22 23.69 13.19
CA ARG A 9 14.01 23.60 14.03
C ARG A 9 13.30 22.26 13.86
N LEU A 10 13.17 21.79 12.65
CA LEU A 10 12.59 20.48 12.34
C LEU A 10 13.42 19.33 12.95
N GLU A 11 14.73 19.39 12.86
CA GLU A 11 15.63 18.41 13.48
C GLU A 11 15.45 18.36 15.01
N ARG A 12 15.34 19.50 15.67
CA ARG A 12 15.07 19.56 17.12
C ARG A 12 13.73 18.94 17.47
N LEU A 13 12.69 19.24 16.70
CA LEU A 13 11.36 18.67 16.90
C LEU A 13 11.38 17.13 16.75
N VAL A 14 12.03 16.63 15.71
CA VAL A 14 12.16 15.20 15.46
C VAL A 14 12.94 14.51 16.59
N ASN A 15 14.03 15.13 17.08
CA ASN A 15 14.83 14.56 18.14
C ASN A 15 14.10 14.48 19.48
N ASN A 16 13.12 15.35 19.72
CA ASN A 16 12.30 15.36 20.93
C ASN A 16 11.06 14.45 20.85
N MET A 17 10.80 13.84 19.70
CA MET A 17 9.66 12.95 19.53
C MET A 17 9.91 11.57 20.13
N SER A 18 8.84 10.90 20.58
CA SER A 18 8.90 9.51 21.01
C SER A 18 9.29 8.61 19.81
N ASN A 19 9.82 7.42 20.12
CA ASN A 19 10.20 6.46 19.07
C ASN A 19 9.01 6.07 18.17
N LEU A 20 7.83 5.95 18.74
CA LEU A 20 6.61 5.67 17.97
C LEU A 20 6.28 6.80 17.01
N THR A 21 6.34 8.06 17.49
CA THR A 21 6.08 9.25 16.67
C THR A 21 7.08 9.34 15.51
N LYS A 22 8.38 9.06 15.77
CA LYS A 22 9.42 9.02 14.73
C LYS A 22 9.11 7.95 13.67
N LYS A 23 8.68 6.77 14.08
CA LYS A 23 8.30 5.68 13.16
C LYS A 23 7.12 6.08 12.27
N LEU A 24 6.10 6.70 12.84
CA LEU A 24 4.93 7.16 12.09
C LEU A 24 5.28 8.28 11.10
N LEU A 25 6.13 9.23 11.51
CA LEU A 25 6.63 10.28 10.63
C LEU A 25 7.42 9.71 9.47
N ASN A 26 8.35 8.79 9.73
CA ASN A 26 9.17 8.15 8.71
C ASN A 26 8.31 7.35 7.73
N LEU A 27 7.30 6.65 8.20
CA LEU A 27 6.37 5.93 7.34
C LEU A 27 5.61 6.90 6.41
N GLY A 28 5.14 8.02 6.93
CA GLY A 28 4.48 9.06 6.14
C GLY A 28 5.39 9.65 5.06
N LEU A 29 6.65 9.91 5.39
CA LEU A 29 7.66 10.40 4.44
C LEU A 29 7.93 9.37 3.32
N ARG A 30 8.01 8.09 3.65
CA ARG A 30 8.19 7.02 2.67
C ARG A 30 6.98 6.93 1.73
N LYS A 31 5.77 7.00 2.26
CA LYS A 31 4.54 7.03 1.46
C LYS A 31 4.52 8.20 0.49
N ASN A 32 4.84 9.40 0.95
CA ASN A 32 4.88 10.59 0.13
C ASN A 32 5.92 10.48 -1.00
N ARG A 33 7.08 9.91 -0.71
CA ARG A 33 8.13 9.67 -1.71
C ARG A 33 7.67 8.70 -2.80
N ILE A 34 6.99 7.63 -2.43
CA ILE A 34 6.45 6.66 -3.37
C ILE A 34 5.34 7.29 -4.21
N ARG A 35 4.39 7.98 -3.58
CA ARG A 35 3.25 8.62 -4.26
C ARG A 35 3.64 9.79 -5.14
N ALA A 36 4.80 10.42 -4.91
CA ALA A 36 5.34 11.43 -5.81
C ALA A 36 5.73 10.84 -7.18
N LYS A 37 6.07 9.54 -7.23
CA LYS A 37 6.46 8.83 -8.45
C LYS A 37 5.32 8.00 -9.05
N ILE A 38 4.31 7.66 -8.25
CA ILE A 38 3.22 6.75 -8.62
C ILE A 38 1.89 7.48 -8.50
N SER A 39 1.12 7.47 -9.58
CA SER A 39 -0.23 8.00 -9.61
C SER A 39 -1.12 7.05 -10.40
N GLY A 40 -2.30 6.73 -9.84
CA GLY A 40 -3.30 5.90 -10.52
C GLY A 40 -4.06 6.70 -11.58
N THR A 41 -4.24 6.12 -12.75
CA THR A 41 -5.05 6.68 -13.82
C THR A 41 -6.23 5.75 -14.11
N THR A 42 -7.17 6.19 -14.97
CA THR A 42 -8.30 5.35 -15.38
C THR A 42 -7.83 4.09 -16.11
N GLU A 43 -6.79 4.20 -16.94
CA GLU A 43 -6.22 3.07 -17.68
C GLU A 43 -5.37 2.16 -16.81
N ARG A 44 -4.67 2.73 -15.85
CA ARG A 44 -3.78 2.02 -14.95
C ARG A 44 -3.94 2.51 -13.52
N PRO A 45 -4.99 2.04 -12.82
CA PRO A 45 -5.27 2.47 -11.46
C PRO A 45 -4.20 2.01 -10.47
N ARG A 46 -4.18 2.62 -9.30
CA ARG A 46 -3.20 2.35 -8.24
C ARG A 46 -3.70 1.23 -7.34
N LEU A 47 -2.90 0.17 -7.20
CA LEU A 47 -3.14 -0.90 -6.23
C LEU A 47 -2.37 -0.57 -4.95
N THR A 48 -3.09 -0.32 -3.87
CA THR A 48 -2.51 -0.09 -2.55
C THR A 48 -2.81 -1.25 -1.61
N VAL A 49 -1.83 -1.61 -0.79
CA VAL A 49 -1.92 -2.73 0.17
C VAL A 49 -1.63 -2.22 1.56
N SER A 50 -2.47 -2.57 2.51
CA SER A 50 -2.29 -2.29 3.93
C SER A 50 -2.19 -3.60 4.70
N ILE A 51 -1.09 -3.79 5.43
CA ILE A 51 -0.84 -4.99 6.23
C ILE A 51 -0.66 -4.58 7.69
N SER A 52 -1.51 -5.10 8.55
CA SER A 52 -1.40 -4.94 10.00
C SER A 52 -1.07 -6.29 10.65
N ASN A 53 -0.92 -6.30 11.98
CA ASN A 53 -0.65 -7.55 12.72
C ASN A 53 -1.79 -8.56 12.64
N LYS A 54 -3.02 -8.11 12.36
CA LYS A 54 -4.23 -8.95 12.37
C LYS A 54 -4.90 -9.08 11.01
N HIS A 55 -4.75 -8.09 10.15
CA HIS A 55 -5.51 -8.02 8.90
C HIS A 55 -4.68 -7.54 7.73
N VAL A 56 -5.08 -7.99 6.55
CA VAL A 56 -4.55 -7.52 5.27
C VAL A 56 -5.70 -6.94 4.47
N SER A 57 -5.49 -5.80 3.85
CA SER A 57 -6.47 -5.18 2.95
C SER A 57 -5.78 -4.63 1.71
N ALA A 58 -6.49 -4.62 0.60
CA ALA A 58 -6.02 -4.08 -0.66
C ALA A 58 -7.13 -3.31 -1.36
N GLN A 59 -6.77 -2.25 -2.06
CA GLN A 59 -7.70 -1.43 -2.83
C GLN A 59 -7.09 -1.07 -4.17
N ILE A 60 -7.90 -1.05 -5.21
CA ILE A 60 -7.54 -0.50 -6.51
C ILE A 60 -8.27 0.83 -6.67
N ILE A 61 -7.51 1.90 -6.80
CA ILE A 61 -7.99 3.28 -6.72
C ILE A 61 -7.67 4.01 -8.03
N ASP A 62 -8.67 4.69 -8.59
CA ASP A 62 -8.49 5.65 -9.66
C ASP A 62 -8.30 7.04 -9.04
N ASP A 63 -7.06 7.54 -9.04
CA ASP A 63 -6.72 8.83 -8.44
C ASP A 63 -7.28 10.02 -9.25
N THR A 64 -7.57 9.85 -10.53
CA THR A 64 -8.15 10.91 -11.36
C THR A 64 -9.60 11.19 -10.98
N LYS A 65 -10.33 10.16 -10.55
CA LYS A 65 -11.73 10.25 -10.11
C LYS A 65 -11.87 10.25 -8.59
N GLY A 66 -10.80 9.96 -7.86
CA GLY A 66 -10.83 9.80 -6.41
C GLY A 66 -11.75 8.67 -5.95
N ALA A 67 -11.89 7.61 -6.75
CA ALA A 67 -12.80 6.49 -6.49
C ALA A 67 -12.05 5.18 -6.30
N THR A 68 -12.48 4.38 -5.30
CA THR A 68 -12.04 3.00 -5.13
C THR A 68 -12.83 2.10 -6.07
N LEU A 69 -12.15 1.46 -7.02
CA LEU A 69 -12.78 0.61 -8.03
C LEU A 69 -13.04 -0.81 -7.50
N VAL A 70 -12.07 -1.37 -6.78
CA VAL A 70 -12.12 -2.74 -6.25
C VAL A 70 -11.46 -2.75 -4.88
N ALA A 71 -11.98 -3.55 -3.95
CA ALA A 71 -11.41 -3.72 -2.62
C ALA A 71 -11.49 -5.18 -2.17
N SER A 72 -10.50 -5.62 -1.39
CA SER A 72 -10.47 -6.91 -0.73
C SER A 72 -9.85 -6.78 0.65
N THR A 73 -10.39 -7.49 1.64
CA THR A 73 -9.90 -7.42 3.01
C THR A 73 -10.14 -8.74 3.74
N THR A 74 -9.31 -8.99 4.76
CA THR A 74 -9.54 -10.10 5.70
C THR A 74 -10.45 -9.70 6.88
N VAL A 75 -10.74 -8.40 7.04
CA VAL A 75 -11.63 -7.90 8.08
C VAL A 75 -13.05 -8.45 7.85
N GLY A 76 -13.63 -9.08 8.89
CA GLY A 76 -14.96 -9.68 8.80
C GLY A 76 -15.01 -11.04 8.10
N THR A 77 -13.88 -11.58 7.65
CA THR A 77 -13.78 -12.92 7.06
C THR A 77 -13.19 -13.90 8.06
N LYS A 78 -13.56 -15.19 7.93
CA LYS A 78 -13.01 -16.26 8.77
C LYS A 78 -11.70 -16.81 8.17
N GLN A 79 -10.75 -15.93 7.88
CA GLN A 79 -9.46 -16.37 7.39
C GLN A 79 -8.62 -16.93 8.53
N THR A 80 -8.17 -18.16 8.35
CA THR A 80 -7.23 -18.84 9.24
C THR A 80 -5.85 -18.90 8.59
N GLY A 81 -4.80 -19.01 9.42
CA GLY A 81 -3.44 -19.08 8.94
C GLY A 81 -2.61 -17.84 9.28
N THR A 82 -1.37 -17.84 8.82
CA THR A 82 -0.45 -16.72 9.05
C THR A 82 -0.84 -15.50 8.24
N ILE A 83 -0.34 -14.32 8.64
CA ILE A 83 -0.57 -13.08 7.87
C ILE A 83 -0.01 -13.19 6.44
N THR A 84 1.09 -13.93 6.25
CA THR A 84 1.64 -14.19 4.90
C THR A 84 0.66 -14.96 4.03
N GLU A 85 0.02 -16.00 4.56
CA GLU A 85 -1.03 -16.76 3.86
C GLU A 85 -2.26 -15.89 3.57
N GLN A 86 -2.67 -15.08 4.52
CA GLN A 86 -3.77 -14.13 4.34
C GLN A 86 -3.44 -13.08 3.27
N ALA A 87 -2.19 -12.60 3.22
CA ALA A 87 -1.73 -11.67 2.17
C ALA A 87 -1.82 -12.30 0.79
N ALA A 88 -1.40 -13.56 0.64
CA ALA A 88 -1.52 -14.30 -0.62
C ALA A 88 -3.00 -14.49 -1.02
N PHE A 89 -3.87 -14.80 -0.08
CA PHE A 89 -5.31 -14.91 -0.33
C PHE A 89 -5.92 -13.60 -0.82
N VAL A 90 -5.62 -12.48 -0.15
CA VAL A 90 -6.11 -11.15 -0.54
C VAL A 90 -5.57 -10.76 -1.92
N GLY A 91 -4.29 -11.07 -2.21
CA GLY A 91 -3.70 -10.84 -3.52
C GLY A 91 -4.43 -11.57 -4.64
N ALA A 92 -4.72 -12.84 -4.45
CA ALA A 92 -5.50 -13.63 -5.40
C ALA A 92 -6.93 -13.11 -5.56
N ASP A 93 -7.58 -12.76 -4.45
CA ASP A 93 -8.96 -12.25 -4.45
C ASP A 93 -9.09 -10.90 -5.16
N ILE A 94 -8.19 -9.96 -4.86
CA ILE A 94 -8.19 -8.64 -5.52
C ILE A 94 -7.93 -8.77 -7.03
N ALA A 95 -7.06 -9.68 -7.44
CA ALA A 95 -6.79 -9.93 -8.86
C ALA A 95 -8.00 -10.51 -9.59
N LYS A 96 -8.73 -11.43 -8.96
CA LYS A 96 -9.98 -11.98 -9.50
C LYS A 96 -11.05 -10.91 -9.65
N LYS A 97 -11.22 -10.06 -8.62
CA LYS A 97 -12.16 -8.94 -8.66
C LYS A 97 -11.77 -7.90 -9.72
N ALA A 98 -10.47 -7.64 -9.91
CA ALA A 98 -9.98 -6.76 -10.95
C ALA A 98 -10.32 -7.28 -12.35
N LYS A 99 -10.18 -8.57 -12.60
CA LYS A 99 -10.57 -9.19 -13.86
C LYS A 99 -12.07 -9.02 -14.16
N LYS A 100 -12.92 -9.20 -13.15
CA LYS A 100 -14.37 -8.97 -13.30
C LYS A 100 -14.69 -7.51 -13.62
N ALA A 101 -13.90 -6.57 -13.10
CA ALA A 101 -14.03 -5.14 -13.37
C ALA A 101 -13.31 -4.71 -14.65
N LYS A 102 -12.73 -5.65 -15.42
CA LYS A 102 -11.95 -5.41 -16.64
C LYS A 102 -10.68 -4.58 -16.42
N ILE A 103 -10.07 -4.70 -15.27
CA ILE A 103 -8.79 -4.07 -14.92
C ILE A 103 -7.68 -5.09 -15.14
N ASN A 104 -6.80 -4.85 -16.10
CA ASN A 104 -5.72 -5.79 -16.46
C ASN A 104 -4.36 -5.37 -15.94
N ALA A 105 -4.12 -4.07 -15.77
CA ALA A 105 -2.86 -3.53 -15.30
C ALA A 105 -3.08 -2.48 -14.23
N VAL A 106 -2.19 -2.47 -13.25
CA VAL A 106 -2.22 -1.50 -12.14
C VAL A 106 -0.81 -0.99 -11.87
N VAL A 107 -0.72 0.13 -11.15
CA VAL A 107 0.52 0.65 -10.59
C VAL A 107 0.57 0.21 -9.13
N PHE A 108 1.63 -0.48 -8.73
CA PHE A 108 1.75 -1.02 -7.39
C PHE A 108 2.27 0.03 -6.40
N ASP A 109 1.48 0.31 -5.36
CA ASP A 109 1.85 1.21 -4.26
C ASP A 109 2.15 0.38 -3.01
N ARG A 110 3.41 0.33 -2.61
CA ARG A 110 3.87 -0.41 -1.42
C ARG A 110 3.38 0.18 -0.10
N ASN A 111 2.77 1.34 -0.12
CA ASN A 111 2.29 2.04 1.06
C ASN A 111 3.40 2.31 2.11
N GLY A 112 4.61 2.61 1.64
CA GLY A 112 5.77 2.89 2.49
C GLY A 112 6.46 1.67 3.07
N ARG A 113 6.07 0.45 2.71
CA ARG A 113 6.68 -0.79 3.19
C ARG A 113 7.76 -1.30 2.24
N LEU A 114 8.70 -2.08 2.76
CA LEU A 114 9.68 -2.79 1.94
C LEU A 114 9.00 -3.93 1.17
N TYR A 115 9.46 -4.15 -0.07
CA TYR A 115 8.99 -5.26 -0.89
C TYR A 115 9.66 -6.56 -0.45
N ALA A 116 9.13 -7.15 0.64
CA ALA A 116 9.64 -8.38 1.21
C ALA A 116 8.55 -9.09 2.03
N GLY A 117 8.72 -10.37 2.28
CA GLY A 117 7.85 -11.15 3.16
C GLY A 117 6.39 -11.13 2.74
N ARG A 118 5.54 -10.61 3.61
CA ARG A 118 4.08 -10.57 3.41
C ARG A 118 3.66 -9.83 2.14
N LEU A 119 4.29 -8.71 1.87
CA LEU A 119 4.00 -7.90 0.68
C LEU A 119 4.40 -8.62 -0.61
N SER A 120 5.54 -9.31 -0.59
CA SER A 120 6.00 -10.15 -1.69
C SER A 120 5.02 -11.30 -1.97
N ALA A 121 4.54 -11.97 -0.93
CA ALA A 121 3.54 -13.03 -1.05
C ALA A 121 2.23 -12.53 -1.70
N PHE A 122 1.77 -11.36 -1.28
CA PHE A 122 0.61 -10.70 -1.89
C PHE A 122 0.84 -10.44 -3.38
N ALA A 123 1.95 -9.82 -3.73
CA ALA A 123 2.26 -9.44 -5.10
C ALA A 123 2.39 -10.65 -6.03
N GLU A 124 3.07 -11.70 -5.57
CA GLU A 124 3.20 -12.95 -6.33
C GLU A 124 1.85 -13.61 -6.58
N ALA A 125 0.98 -13.68 -5.58
CA ALA A 125 -0.36 -14.25 -5.71
C ALA A 125 -1.21 -13.45 -6.72
N ALA A 126 -1.16 -12.12 -6.66
CA ALA A 126 -1.87 -11.27 -7.61
C ALA A 126 -1.36 -11.44 -9.04
N ARG A 127 -0.05 -11.55 -9.24
CA ARG A 127 0.55 -11.79 -10.56
C ARG A 127 0.19 -13.15 -11.13
N LYS A 128 0.14 -14.21 -10.30
CA LYS A 128 -0.30 -15.55 -10.71
C LYS A 128 -1.73 -15.55 -11.26
N GLU A 129 -2.60 -14.74 -10.69
CA GLU A 129 -3.97 -14.61 -11.17
C GLU A 129 -4.11 -13.72 -12.42
N GLY A 130 -3.01 -13.15 -12.90
CA GLY A 130 -2.95 -12.43 -14.18
C GLY A 130 -3.02 -10.91 -14.08
N LEU A 131 -2.93 -10.33 -12.86
CA LEU A 131 -2.86 -8.89 -12.71
C LEU A 131 -1.47 -8.39 -13.10
N GLY A 132 -1.40 -7.40 -13.98
CA GLY A 132 -0.15 -6.83 -14.50
C GLY A 132 0.37 -5.66 -13.66
N PHE A 133 1.55 -5.81 -13.11
CA PHE A 133 2.30 -4.72 -12.48
C PHE A 133 3.76 -5.06 -12.27
#